data_07ad2da13c69d97f929bcb63d3284438
#
_entry.id   07ad2da13c69d97f929bcb63d3284438
#
_cell.length_a   1.000
_cell.length_b   1.000
_cell.length_c   1.000
_cell.angle_alpha   90.00
_cell.angle_beta   90.00
_cell.angle_gamma   90.00
#
_symmetry.space_group_name_H-M   'P 1'
#
loop_
_entity.id
_entity.type
_entity.pdbx_description
1 polymer ?
#
loop_
_entity_poly.entity_id
_entity_poly.type
_entity_poly.pdbx_seq_one_letter_code
_entity_poly.pdbx_strand_id
1 'polypeptide(L)'
;YLPAFYSGCEQQLAEIEAITANPEVTFENTVVALERSRKMLERMLLVFYNKSSADTNPTIDAIESEIAPKLAGHQDAIRLNPDLYSRIQTLFEKRDQLGLDTESVWLIERYHRDFVHAGAQLNPKDREKLKHYNEKLSELQTKFDQNALAEANRLGVVVDDVAMLAGLSDSEIDIAAQAAKERGLEGKYLSLIHI
;
A
#
# COMPACT_ATOMS: atom_id res chain seq x y z
N TYR A 1 -13.20 -1.96 8.65
CA TYR A 1 -12.20 -2.04 7.56
C TYR A 1 -12.18 -3.42 6.91
N LEU A 2 -11.97 -4.53 7.67
CA LEU A 2 -11.82 -5.88 7.08
C LEU A 2 -12.94 -6.30 6.12
N PRO A 3 -14.25 -6.16 6.45
CA PRO A 3 -15.31 -6.53 5.50
C PRO A 3 -15.25 -5.74 4.20
N ALA A 4 -14.94 -4.44 4.27
CA ALA A 4 -14.81 -3.59 3.07
C ALA A 4 -13.56 -3.95 2.25
N PHE A 5 -12.46 -4.36 2.91
CA PHE A 5 -11.26 -4.86 2.25
C PHE A 5 -11.57 -6.13 1.44
N TYR A 6 -12.17 -7.13 2.07
CA TYR A 6 -12.49 -8.39 1.40
C TYR A 6 -13.47 -8.18 0.24
N SER A 7 -14.54 -7.41 0.48
CA SER A 7 -15.51 -7.09 -0.58
C SER A 7 -14.87 -6.32 -1.74
N GLY A 8 -13.95 -5.39 -1.45
CA GLY A 8 -13.21 -4.66 -2.48
C GLY A 8 -12.27 -5.55 -3.30
N CYS A 9 -11.60 -6.53 -2.65
CA CYS A 9 -10.77 -7.52 -3.33
C CYS A 9 -11.62 -8.44 -4.23
N GLU A 10 -12.72 -8.95 -3.73
CA GLU A 10 -13.64 -9.81 -4.50
C GLU A 10 -14.21 -9.08 -5.72
N GLN A 11 -14.67 -7.84 -5.53
CA GLN A 11 -15.17 -7.03 -6.64
C GLN A 11 -14.11 -6.80 -7.70
N GLN A 12 -12.88 -6.43 -7.31
CA GLN A 12 -11.82 -6.20 -8.28
C GLN A 12 -11.45 -7.48 -9.04
N LEU A 13 -11.38 -8.64 -8.38
CA LEU A 13 -11.10 -9.90 -9.07
C LEU A 13 -12.19 -10.26 -10.08
N ALA A 14 -13.46 -10.05 -9.73
CA ALA A 14 -14.57 -10.24 -10.68
C ALA A 14 -14.47 -9.29 -11.89
N GLU A 15 -14.05 -8.04 -11.67
CA GLU A 15 -13.80 -7.07 -12.75
C GLU A 15 -12.62 -7.54 -13.65
N ILE A 16 -11.55 -8.10 -13.07
CA ILE A 16 -10.44 -8.69 -13.83
C ILE A 16 -10.88 -9.91 -14.64
N GLU A 17 -11.71 -10.78 -14.07
CA GLU A 17 -12.29 -11.92 -14.79
C GLU A 17 -13.13 -11.45 -15.99
N ALA A 18 -13.95 -10.42 -15.82
CA ALA A 18 -14.72 -9.85 -16.91
C ALA A 18 -13.83 -9.26 -18.02
N ILE A 19 -12.70 -8.63 -17.66
CA ILE A 19 -11.72 -8.14 -18.63
C ILE A 19 -11.11 -9.33 -19.41
N THR A 20 -10.67 -10.38 -18.72
CA THR A 20 -9.98 -11.52 -19.34
C THR A 20 -10.91 -12.41 -20.14
N ALA A 21 -12.17 -12.50 -19.77
CA ALA A 21 -13.18 -13.27 -20.50
C ALA A 21 -13.65 -12.61 -21.81
N ASN A 22 -13.35 -11.33 -22.03
CA ASN A 22 -13.77 -10.65 -23.26
C ASN A 22 -12.95 -11.18 -24.46
N PRO A 23 -13.59 -11.68 -25.53
CA PRO A 23 -12.90 -12.24 -26.70
C PRO A 23 -12.12 -11.19 -27.51
N GLU A 24 -12.55 -9.94 -27.47
CA GLU A 24 -11.85 -8.83 -28.10
C GLU A 24 -10.80 -8.24 -27.16
N VAL A 25 -9.68 -7.75 -27.75
CA VAL A 25 -8.62 -7.04 -27.01
C VAL A 25 -8.53 -5.62 -27.55
N THR A 26 -9.08 -4.66 -26.79
CA THR A 26 -9.04 -3.24 -27.11
C THR A 26 -8.43 -2.46 -25.94
N PHE A 27 -7.98 -1.24 -26.21
CA PHE A 27 -7.50 -0.33 -25.15
C PHE A 27 -8.59 -0.08 -24.10
N GLU A 28 -9.83 0.17 -24.52
CA GLU A 28 -10.95 0.43 -23.63
C GLU A 28 -11.31 -0.76 -22.74
N ASN A 29 -11.43 -1.97 -23.30
CA ASN A 29 -11.86 -3.14 -22.54
C ASN A 29 -10.73 -3.86 -21.79
N THR A 30 -9.51 -3.34 -21.88
CA THR A 30 -8.35 -3.89 -21.17
C THR A 30 -7.71 -2.83 -20.26
N VAL A 31 -7.08 -1.80 -20.82
CA VAL A 31 -6.32 -0.83 -20.02
C VAL A 31 -7.25 0.12 -19.26
N VAL A 32 -8.23 0.72 -19.92
CA VAL A 32 -9.19 1.61 -19.27
C VAL A 32 -10.07 0.85 -18.27
N ALA A 33 -10.47 -0.37 -18.59
CA ALA A 33 -11.21 -1.23 -17.68
C ALA A 33 -10.38 -1.58 -16.44
N LEU A 34 -9.08 -1.89 -16.60
CA LEU A 34 -8.17 -2.16 -15.51
C LEU A 34 -7.97 -0.94 -14.61
N GLU A 35 -7.78 0.26 -15.16
CA GLU A 35 -7.71 1.53 -14.42
C GLU A 35 -8.97 1.78 -13.57
N ARG A 36 -10.13 1.35 -14.06
CA ARG A 36 -11.40 1.53 -13.36
C ARG A 36 -11.69 0.47 -12.31
N SER A 37 -11.00 -0.67 -12.34
CA SER A 37 -11.33 -1.87 -11.58
C SER A 37 -11.12 -1.79 -10.07
N ARG A 38 -10.34 -0.86 -9.54
CA ARG A 38 -9.90 -0.87 -8.13
C ARG A 38 -10.59 0.15 -7.22
N LYS A 39 -11.61 0.85 -7.69
CA LYS A 39 -12.13 2.05 -7.02
C LYS A 39 -12.60 1.84 -5.58
N MET A 40 -13.31 0.74 -5.30
CA MET A 40 -13.80 0.46 -3.95
C MET A 40 -12.65 0.11 -3.00
N LEU A 41 -11.79 -0.81 -3.41
CA LEU A 41 -10.63 -1.23 -2.64
C LEU A 41 -9.68 -0.05 -2.37
N GLU A 42 -9.38 0.75 -3.38
CA GLU A 42 -8.50 1.91 -3.26
C GLU A 42 -9.04 2.94 -2.26
N ARG A 43 -10.32 3.27 -2.32
CA ARG A 43 -10.94 4.20 -1.36
C ARG A 43 -10.82 3.70 0.08
N MET A 44 -11.03 2.40 0.29
CA MET A 44 -10.88 1.79 1.62
C MET A 44 -9.42 1.85 2.08
N LEU A 45 -8.47 1.48 1.24
CA LEU A 45 -7.04 1.48 1.56
C LEU A 45 -6.52 2.90 1.85
N LEU A 46 -6.92 3.91 1.08
CA LEU A 46 -6.54 5.31 1.34
C LEU A 46 -7.01 5.79 2.72
N VAL A 47 -8.26 5.49 3.10
CA VAL A 47 -8.77 5.85 4.43
C VAL A 47 -8.05 5.06 5.53
N PHE A 48 -7.84 3.75 5.32
CA PHE A 48 -7.20 2.88 6.30
C PHE A 48 -5.76 3.29 6.57
N TYR A 49 -4.93 3.41 5.51
CA TYR A 49 -3.52 3.75 5.67
C TYR A 49 -3.29 5.19 6.13
N ASN A 50 -4.18 6.13 5.80
CA ASN A 50 -4.14 7.46 6.40
C ASN A 50 -4.36 7.38 7.92
N LYS A 51 -5.32 6.59 8.38
CA LYS A 51 -5.58 6.39 9.82
C LYS A 51 -4.42 5.66 10.50
N SER A 52 -3.91 4.59 9.91
CA SER A 52 -2.77 3.82 10.45
C SER A 52 -1.52 4.70 10.61
N SER A 53 -1.20 5.52 9.59
CA SER A 53 -0.01 6.37 9.61
C SER A 53 -0.11 7.57 10.57
N ALA A 54 -1.31 8.14 10.74
CA ALA A 54 -1.48 9.40 11.50
C ALA A 54 -1.87 9.17 12.97
N ASP A 55 -2.63 8.12 13.26
CA ASP A 55 -3.20 7.89 14.60
C ASP A 55 -3.55 6.39 14.76
N THR A 56 -2.50 5.57 14.86
CA THR A 56 -2.66 4.13 15.04
C THR A 56 -2.97 3.73 16.49
N ASN A 57 -3.41 2.51 16.66
CA ASN A 57 -3.61 1.87 17.96
C ASN A 57 -3.51 0.33 17.76
N PRO A 58 -3.43 -0.47 18.84
CA PRO A 58 -3.27 -1.93 18.74
C PRO A 58 -4.32 -2.64 17.86
N THR A 59 -5.54 -2.11 17.77
CA THR A 59 -6.58 -2.66 16.89
C THR A 59 -6.28 -2.37 15.42
N ILE A 60 -5.84 -1.16 15.09
CA ILE A 60 -5.45 -0.78 13.73
C ILE A 60 -4.21 -1.58 13.31
N ASP A 61 -3.21 -1.72 14.18
CA ASP A 61 -1.98 -2.48 13.92
C ASP A 61 -2.28 -3.97 13.64
N ALA A 62 -3.22 -4.56 14.39
CA ALA A 62 -3.67 -5.93 14.14
C ALA A 62 -4.38 -6.08 12.78
N ILE A 63 -5.22 -5.11 12.41
CA ILE A 63 -5.89 -5.08 11.10
C ILE A 63 -4.85 -4.92 9.97
N GLU A 64 -3.86 -4.07 10.13
CA GLU A 64 -2.79 -3.85 9.15
C GLU A 64 -1.98 -5.13 8.93
N SER A 65 -1.60 -5.80 10.02
CA SER A 65 -0.89 -7.09 9.98
C SER A 65 -1.68 -8.19 9.25
N GLU A 66 -3.01 -8.13 9.29
CA GLU A 66 -3.89 -9.03 8.55
C GLU A 66 -4.04 -8.63 7.08
N ILE A 67 -4.22 -7.34 6.79
CA ILE A 67 -4.46 -6.82 5.43
C ILE A 67 -3.21 -6.92 4.56
N ALA A 68 -2.02 -6.58 5.08
CA ALA A 68 -0.81 -6.41 4.27
C ALA A 68 -0.43 -7.65 3.45
N PRO A 69 -0.30 -8.86 4.00
CA PRO A 69 0.02 -10.05 3.23
C PRO A 69 -1.10 -10.43 2.24
N LYS A 70 -2.37 -10.23 2.62
CA LYS A 70 -3.52 -10.52 1.74
C LYS A 70 -3.61 -9.54 0.58
N LEU A 71 -3.27 -8.27 0.79
CA LEU A 71 -3.18 -7.28 -0.27
C LEU A 71 -2.04 -7.60 -1.24
N ALA A 72 -0.88 -8.07 -0.74
CA ALA A 72 0.22 -8.54 -1.58
C ALA A 72 -0.24 -9.71 -2.47
N GLY A 73 -0.87 -10.72 -1.88
CA GLY A 73 -1.43 -11.85 -2.62
C GLY A 73 -2.50 -11.44 -3.65
N HIS A 74 -3.36 -10.47 -3.29
CA HIS A 74 -4.35 -9.91 -4.21
C HIS A 74 -3.69 -9.18 -5.40
N GLN A 75 -2.66 -8.38 -5.15
CA GLN A 75 -1.90 -7.72 -6.21
C GLN A 75 -1.19 -8.72 -7.12
N ASP A 76 -0.64 -9.79 -6.56
CA ASP A 76 -0.02 -10.87 -7.32
C ASP A 76 -1.04 -11.63 -8.16
N ALA A 77 -2.27 -11.85 -7.66
CA ALA A 77 -3.35 -12.47 -8.43
C ALA A 77 -3.69 -11.68 -9.70
N ILE A 78 -3.52 -10.36 -9.68
CA ILE A 78 -3.75 -9.49 -10.84
C ILE A 78 -2.49 -9.39 -11.71
N ARG A 79 -1.33 -9.01 -11.13
CA ARG A 79 -0.10 -8.71 -11.87
C ARG A 79 0.56 -9.94 -12.49
N LEU A 80 0.33 -11.12 -11.90
CA LEU A 80 0.84 -12.41 -12.39
C LEU A 80 -0.21 -13.21 -13.15
N ASN A 81 -1.37 -12.60 -13.46
CA ASN A 81 -2.42 -13.23 -14.24
C ASN A 81 -1.96 -13.34 -15.71
N PRO A 82 -1.82 -14.57 -16.27
CA PRO A 82 -1.30 -14.77 -17.62
C PRO A 82 -2.25 -14.25 -18.71
N ASP A 83 -3.57 -14.36 -18.49
CA ASP A 83 -4.56 -13.94 -19.48
C ASP A 83 -4.62 -12.41 -19.57
N LEU A 84 -4.55 -11.73 -18.43
CA LEU A 84 -4.49 -10.27 -18.38
C LEU A 84 -3.17 -9.77 -19.01
N TYR A 85 -2.04 -10.41 -18.68
CA TYR A 85 -0.76 -10.06 -19.28
C TYR A 85 -0.76 -10.27 -20.81
N SER A 86 -1.32 -11.37 -21.31
CA SER A 86 -1.45 -11.64 -22.74
C SER A 86 -2.20 -10.53 -23.49
N ARG A 87 -3.26 -9.98 -22.88
CA ARG A 87 -4.02 -8.85 -23.44
C ARG A 87 -3.18 -7.58 -23.48
N ILE A 88 -2.47 -7.27 -22.39
CA ILE A 88 -1.56 -6.11 -22.31
C ILE A 88 -0.43 -6.24 -23.33
N GLN A 89 0.16 -7.42 -23.47
CA GLN A 89 1.19 -7.72 -24.47
C GLN A 89 0.68 -7.49 -25.89
N THR A 90 -0.53 -7.96 -26.20
CA THR A 90 -1.17 -7.77 -27.51
C THR A 90 -1.35 -6.28 -27.84
N LEU A 91 -1.78 -5.47 -26.88
CA LEU A 91 -1.91 -4.03 -27.06
C LEU A 91 -0.56 -3.35 -27.22
N PHE A 92 0.44 -3.76 -26.43
CA PHE A 92 1.79 -3.22 -26.49
C PHE A 92 2.44 -3.46 -27.87
N GLU A 93 2.29 -4.66 -28.42
CA GLU A 93 2.84 -5.01 -29.75
C GLU A 93 2.19 -4.21 -30.90
N LYS A 94 0.93 -3.82 -30.72
CA LYS A 94 0.15 -3.10 -31.76
C LYS A 94 0.01 -1.60 -31.49
N ARG A 95 0.58 -1.06 -30.41
CA ARG A 95 0.30 0.28 -29.88
C ARG A 95 0.42 1.40 -30.92
N ASP A 96 1.41 1.31 -31.81
CA ASP A 96 1.66 2.31 -32.86
C ASP A 96 0.63 2.26 -34.00
N GLN A 97 -0.19 1.19 -34.05
CA GLN A 97 -1.20 0.95 -35.08
C GLN A 97 -2.64 1.20 -34.59
N LEU A 98 -2.81 1.44 -33.28
CA LEU A 98 -4.13 1.58 -32.67
C LEU A 98 -4.76 2.96 -32.85
N GLY A 99 -4.02 3.94 -33.38
CA GLY A 99 -4.50 5.32 -33.59
C GLY A 99 -4.79 6.06 -32.27
N LEU A 100 -4.15 5.65 -31.19
CA LEU A 100 -4.29 6.24 -29.84
C LEU A 100 -3.45 7.52 -29.71
N ASP A 101 -3.83 8.38 -28.76
CA ASP A 101 -3.01 9.52 -28.38
C ASP A 101 -1.75 9.10 -27.60
N THR A 102 -0.82 10.03 -27.44
CA THR A 102 0.47 9.78 -26.80
C THR A 102 0.35 9.30 -25.35
N GLU A 103 -0.63 9.81 -24.60
CA GLU A 103 -0.86 9.42 -23.21
C GLU A 103 -1.37 7.99 -23.10
N SER A 104 -2.30 7.61 -23.95
CA SER A 104 -2.84 6.24 -24.04
C SER A 104 -1.76 5.23 -24.45
N VAL A 105 -0.91 5.58 -25.40
CA VAL A 105 0.24 4.73 -25.80
C VAL A 105 1.21 4.57 -24.63
N TRP A 106 1.57 5.68 -23.97
CA TRP A 106 2.44 5.63 -22.80
C TRP A 106 1.85 4.78 -21.66
N LEU A 107 0.53 4.83 -21.46
CA LEU A 107 -0.14 4.02 -20.44
C LEU A 107 -0.04 2.52 -20.75
N ILE A 108 -0.18 2.10 -22.01
CA ILE A 108 0.05 0.72 -22.44
C ILE A 108 1.49 0.30 -22.14
N GLU A 109 2.48 1.13 -22.50
CA GLU A 109 3.90 0.85 -22.27
C GLU A 109 4.22 0.73 -20.77
N ARG A 110 3.61 1.58 -19.94
CA ARG A 110 3.74 1.54 -18.50
C ARG A 110 3.20 0.23 -17.94
N TYR A 111 1.96 -0.14 -18.29
CA TYR A 111 1.36 -1.39 -17.82
C TYR A 111 2.18 -2.61 -18.26
N HIS A 112 2.59 -2.65 -19.52
CA HIS A 112 3.44 -3.76 -20.01
C HIS A 112 4.71 -3.87 -19.17
N ARG A 113 5.44 -2.77 -18.97
CA ARG A 113 6.66 -2.74 -18.15
C ARG A 113 6.38 -3.16 -16.69
N ASP A 114 5.31 -2.64 -16.08
CA ASP A 114 4.97 -2.93 -14.69
C ASP A 114 4.63 -4.41 -14.49
N PHE A 115 3.92 -5.04 -15.43
CA PHE A 115 3.64 -6.49 -15.41
C PHE A 115 4.90 -7.32 -15.61
N VAL A 116 5.78 -6.94 -16.52
CA VAL A 116 7.08 -7.62 -16.74
C VAL A 116 7.93 -7.55 -15.48
N HIS A 117 8.05 -6.38 -14.87
CA HIS A 117 8.80 -6.20 -13.60
C HIS A 117 8.17 -6.97 -12.44
N ALA A 118 6.85 -7.09 -12.41
CA ALA A 118 6.16 -7.91 -11.43
C ALA A 118 6.36 -9.43 -11.63
N GLY A 119 6.94 -9.87 -12.76
CA GLY A 119 7.22 -11.28 -13.01
C GLY A 119 6.18 -12.00 -13.88
N ALA A 120 5.34 -11.28 -14.63
CA ALA A 120 4.31 -11.88 -15.49
C ALA A 120 4.88 -12.87 -16.53
N GLN A 121 6.13 -12.70 -16.95
CA GLN A 121 6.84 -13.57 -17.88
C GLN A 121 7.46 -14.82 -17.24
N LEU A 122 7.45 -14.94 -15.92
CA LEU A 122 8.00 -16.09 -15.23
C LEU A 122 7.21 -17.36 -15.56
N ASN A 123 7.91 -18.49 -15.60
CA ASN A 123 7.26 -19.80 -15.68
C ASN A 123 6.39 -20.06 -14.43
N PRO A 124 5.41 -21.00 -14.48
CA PRO A 124 4.49 -21.23 -13.38
C PRO A 124 5.18 -21.56 -12.05
N LYS A 125 6.27 -22.32 -12.06
CA LYS A 125 7.01 -22.71 -10.84
C LYS A 125 7.66 -21.50 -10.15
N ASP A 126 8.30 -20.64 -10.91
CA ASP A 126 8.99 -19.48 -10.36
C ASP A 126 7.99 -18.37 -9.99
N ARG A 127 6.85 -18.30 -10.68
CA ARG A 127 5.72 -17.42 -10.29
C ARG A 127 5.15 -17.78 -8.92
N GLU A 128 4.96 -19.07 -8.62
CA GLU A 128 4.50 -19.50 -7.29
C GLU A 128 5.53 -19.20 -6.18
N LYS A 129 6.82 -19.35 -6.46
CA LYS A 129 7.87 -18.92 -5.51
C LYS A 129 7.85 -17.41 -5.27
N LEU A 130 7.67 -16.62 -6.32
CA LEU A 130 7.62 -15.16 -6.23
C LEU A 130 6.43 -14.72 -5.35
N LYS A 131 5.25 -15.29 -5.55
CA LYS A 131 4.08 -15.02 -4.70
C LYS A 131 4.37 -15.27 -3.21
N HIS A 132 4.97 -16.43 -2.91
CA HIS A 132 5.36 -16.74 -1.53
C HIS A 132 6.35 -15.72 -0.95
N TYR A 133 7.34 -15.28 -1.76
CA TYR A 133 8.28 -14.26 -1.31
C TYR A 133 7.63 -12.89 -1.10
N ASN A 134 6.71 -12.48 -1.99
CA ASN A 134 5.99 -11.22 -1.88
C ASN A 134 5.12 -11.18 -0.62
N GLU A 135 4.39 -12.28 -0.33
CA GLU A 135 3.60 -12.41 0.89
C GLU A 135 4.48 -12.31 2.14
N LYS A 136 5.59 -13.07 2.17
CA LYS A 136 6.52 -13.04 3.30
C LYS A 136 7.22 -11.71 3.47
N LEU A 137 7.58 -11.05 2.38
CA LEU A 137 8.18 -9.71 2.41
C LEU A 137 7.19 -8.69 2.98
N SER A 138 5.93 -8.75 2.57
CA SER A 138 4.87 -7.87 3.09
C SER A 138 4.67 -8.02 4.60
N GLU A 139 4.63 -9.27 5.12
CA GLU A 139 4.59 -9.52 6.56
C GLU A 139 5.78 -8.89 7.30
N LEU A 140 6.99 -9.10 6.77
CA LEU A 140 8.22 -8.62 7.42
C LEU A 140 8.35 -7.11 7.38
N GLN A 141 7.94 -6.47 6.29
CA GLN A 141 7.91 -5.00 6.17
C GLN A 141 6.92 -4.40 7.17
N THR A 142 5.67 -4.90 7.21
CA THR A 142 4.68 -4.43 8.18
C THR A 142 5.18 -4.55 9.61
N LYS A 143 5.78 -5.71 9.97
CA LYS A 143 6.34 -5.92 11.30
C LYS A 143 7.53 -4.98 11.60
N PHE A 144 8.37 -4.72 10.60
CA PHE A 144 9.49 -3.78 10.74
C PHE A 144 8.97 -2.36 11.01
N ASP A 145 8.00 -1.88 10.24
CA ASP A 145 7.44 -0.54 10.37
C ASP A 145 6.76 -0.34 11.74
N GLN A 146 5.98 -1.33 12.19
CA GLN A 146 5.36 -1.32 13.52
C GLN A 146 6.39 -1.32 14.64
N ASN A 147 7.45 -2.12 14.52
CA ASN A 147 8.55 -2.14 15.50
C ASN A 147 9.32 -0.81 15.51
N ALA A 148 9.59 -0.23 14.36
CA ALA A 148 10.29 1.06 14.25
C ALA A 148 9.46 2.18 14.90
N LEU A 149 8.16 2.22 14.67
CA LEU A 149 7.26 3.18 15.30
C LEU A 149 7.18 2.97 16.82
N ALA A 150 7.05 1.71 17.27
CA ALA A 150 6.99 1.39 18.69
C ALA A 150 8.30 1.79 19.41
N GLU A 151 9.44 1.56 18.78
CA GLU A 151 10.76 1.91 19.33
C GLU A 151 10.95 3.44 19.36
N ALA A 152 10.56 4.15 18.30
CA ALA A 152 10.56 5.61 18.29
C ALA A 152 9.73 6.19 19.45
N ASN A 153 8.55 5.62 19.68
CA ASN A 153 7.69 6.02 20.81
C ASN A 153 8.30 5.67 22.18
N ARG A 154 9.02 4.54 22.29
CA ARG A 154 9.68 4.11 23.53
C ARG A 154 10.88 4.99 23.89
N LEU A 155 11.62 5.47 22.90
CA LEU A 155 12.83 6.27 23.05
C LEU A 155 12.59 7.77 23.24
N GLY A 156 11.36 8.18 23.53
CA GLY A 156 11.05 9.58 23.84
C GLY A 156 11.97 10.13 24.94
N VAL A 157 12.54 11.31 24.71
CA VAL A 157 13.42 11.97 25.66
C VAL A 157 12.57 12.59 26.78
N VAL A 158 12.75 12.08 28.00
CA VAL A 158 12.10 12.62 29.20
C VAL A 158 13.01 13.64 29.85
N VAL A 159 12.50 14.84 30.06
CA VAL A 159 13.21 15.96 30.68
C VAL A 159 12.52 16.30 32.01
N ASP A 160 13.29 16.36 33.08
CA ASP A 160 12.78 16.61 34.45
C ASP A 160 12.77 18.11 34.79
N ASP A 161 13.62 18.92 34.15
CA ASP A 161 13.77 20.35 34.44
C ASP A 161 13.50 21.17 33.18
N VAL A 162 12.55 22.11 33.28
CA VAL A 162 12.19 23.03 32.18
C VAL A 162 13.40 23.87 31.71
N ALA A 163 14.38 24.11 32.55
CA ALA A 163 15.60 24.82 32.17
C ALA A 163 16.40 24.11 31.07
N MET A 164 16.26 22.78 30.95
CA MET A 164 16.88 21.98 29.87
C MET A 164 16.19 22.20 28.51
N LEU A 165 15.01 22.81 28.50
CA LEU A 165 14.26 23.15 27.30
C LEU A 165 14.48 24.61 26.86
N ALA A 166 15.52 25.25 27.38
CA ALA A 166 15.89 26.63 27.01
C ALA A 166 16.09 26.74 25.50
N GLY A 167 15.35 27.67 24.88
CA GLY A 167 15.35 27.89 23.43
C GLY A 167 14.09 27.39 22.72
N LEU A 168 13.26 26.57 23.38
CA LEU A 168 11.91 26.28 22.89
C LEU A 168 10.94 27.39 23.26
N SER A 169 9.88 27.56 22.46
CA SER A 169 8.78 28.45 22.78
C SER A 169 7.90 27.88 23.89
N ASP A 170 7.15 28.76 24.58
CA ASP A 170 6.20 28.33 25.62
C ASP A 170 5.22 27.30 25.11
N SER A 171 4.74 27.43 23.85
CA SER A 171 3.84 26.45 23.22
C SER A 171 4.47 25.07 23.03
N GLU A 172 5.77 24.99 22.68
CA GLU A 172 6.50 23.72 22.53
C GLU A 172 6.71 23.07 23.90
N ILE A 173 7.00 23.87 24.93
CA ILE A 173 7.12 23.39 26.30
C ILE A 173 5.78 22.84 26.82
N ASP A 174 4.66 23.53 26.54
CA ASP A 174 3.33 23.07 26.90
C ASP A 174 2.97 21.74 26.21
N ILE A 175 3.29 21.60 24.92
CA ILE A 175 3.10 20.34 24.16
C ILE A 175 3.92 19.21 24.78
N ALA A 176 5.17 19.45 25.14
CA ALA A 176 6.02 18.47 25.77
C ALA A 176 5.51 18.05 27.16
N ALA A 177 4.97 18.99 27.95
CA ALA A 177 4.35 18.73 29.23
C ALA A 177 3.07 17.89 29.08
N GLN A 178 2.23 18.23 28.10
CA GLN A 178 1.01 17.48 27.83
C GLN A 178 1.32 16.05 27.35
N ALA A 179 2.31 15.87 26.47
CA ALA A 179 2.76 14.56 26.03
C ALA A 179 3.30 13.68 27.16
N ALA A 180 4.02 14.29 28.11
CA ALA A 180 4.47 13.60 29.31
C ALA A 180 3.30 13.18 30.22
N LYS A 181 2.34 14.06 30.43
CA LYS A 181 1.13 13.78 31.23
C LYS A 181 0.30 12.63 30.66
N GLU A 182 0.12 12.58 29.35
CA GLU A 182 -0.60 11.49 28.65
C GLU A 182 0.05 10.12 28.82
N ARG A 183 1.36 10.09 29.15
CA ARG A 183 2.13 8.89 29.45
C ARG A 183 2.34 8.64 30.96
N GLY A 184 1.62 9.34 31.80
CA GLY A 184 1.72 9.17 33.26
C GLY A 184 3.00 9.75 33.88
N LEU A 185 3.67 10.66 33.18
CA LEU A 185 4.91 11.34 33.62
C LEU A 185 4.57 12.77 34.06
N GLU A 186 3.65 12.93 35.01
CA GLU A 186 3.25 14.24 35.51
C GLU A 186 4.43 15.03 36.09
N GLY A 187 4.51 16.33 35.74
CA GLY A 187 5.57 17.21 36.15
C GLY A 187 6.85 17.10 35.35
N LYS A 188 6.88 16.29 34.29
CA LYS A 188 7.99 16.15 33.35
C LYS A 188 7.59 16.66 31.96
N TYR A 189 8.55 16.65 31.07
CA TYR A 189 8.41 17.04 29.67
C TYR A 189 8.87 15.88 28.80
N LEU A 190 8.17 15.59 27.71
CA LEU A 190 8.49 14.50 26.80
C LEU A 190 8.65 15.04 25.38
N SER A 191 9.80 14.83 24.79
CA SER A 191 10.07 15.07 23.36
C SER A 191 10.13 13.75 22.61
N LEU A 192 9.36 13.67 21.51
CA LEU A 192 9.42 12.57 20.55
C LEU A 192 10.25 12.96 19.30
N ILE A 193 10.82 14.14 19.30
CA ILE A 193 11.68 14.59 18.19
C ILE A 193 13.02 13.88 18.35
N HIS A 194 13.26 12.90 17.53
CA HIS A 194 14.56 12.30 17.36
C HIS A 194 15.31 13.09 16.28
N ILE A 195 16.38 13.71 16.69
CA ILE A 195 17.30 14.42 15.79
C ILE A 195 18.16 13.37 15.06
#